data_29202d59a56e961d7b82ad732b04585b
#
_entry.id   29202d59a56e961d7b82ad732b04585b
#
_cell.length_a   1.000
_cell.length_b   1.000
_cell.length_c   1.000
_cell.angle_alpha   90.00
_cell.angle_beta   90.00
_cell.angle_gamma   90.00
#
_symmetry.space_group_name_H-M   'P 1'
#
loop_
_entity.id
_entity.type
_entity.pdbx_description
1 polymer ?
#
loop_
_entity_poly.entity_id
_entity_poly.type
_entity_poly.pdbx_seq_one_letter_code
_entity_poly.pdbx_strand_id
1 'polypeptide(L)'
;MNEDLEKVKQLAPDLRNGRAFPRSPRETLGGYVLAARALDKCRAVLVGWQGDYKSNCPLDQQWLRFAEIDFEAFRTFVASGATDDEVAAWIGEHAKKRPRTDIVIWNNQLRDQRLSDLPPRLQEYMEDYIAAHVPRGRIVYRYFDIYDLEEKRL
;
A
#
# COMPACT_ATOMS: atom_id res chain seq x y z
N MET A 1 21.73 10.65 9.89
CA MET A 1 21.79 9.61 8.88
C MET A 1 21.57 8.24 9.48
N ASN A 2 22.48 7.76 10.30
CA ASN A 2 22.33 6.46 10.95
C ASN A 2 21.17 6.41 11.94
N GLU A 3 20.93 7.52 12.64
CA GLU A 3 19.80 7.60 13.58
C GLU A 3 18.46 7.48 12.87
N ASP A 4 18.30 8.13 11.73
CA ASP A 4 17.07 8.06 10.96
C ASP A 4 16.84 6.65 10.44
N LEU A 5 17.87 6.00 9.90
CA LEU A 5 17.79 4.63 9.42
C LEU A 5 17.45 3.66 10.56
N GLU A 6 18.00 3.85 11.74
CA GLU A 6 17.67 3.01 12.90
C GLU A 6 16.21 3.18 13.32
N LYS A 7 15.68 4.42 13.25
CA LYS A 7 14.26 4.65 13.52
C LYS A 7 13.38 3.93 12.49
N VAL A 8 13.75 3.98 11.21
CA VAL A 8 13.01 3.27 10.17
C VAL A 8 13.04 1.77 10.44
N LYS A 9 14.19 1.20 10.82
CA LYS A 9 14.29 -0.22 11.15
C LYS A 9 13.35 -0.64 12.27
N GLN A 10 13.19 0.19 13.29
CA GLN A 10 12.30 -0.11 14.40
C GLN A 10 10.83 -0.17 13.99
N LEU A 11 10.47 0.52 12.89
CA LEU A 11 9.10 0.62 12.40
C LEU A 11 8.84 -0.30 11.19
N ALA A 12 9.89 -0.69 10.48
CA ALA A 12 9.75 -1.44 9.23
C ALA A 12 9.38 -2.90 9.49
N PRO A 13 8.44 -3.47 8.71
CA PRO A 13 8.22 -4.91 8.72
C PRO A 13 9.33 -5.60 7.92
N ASP A 14 9.72 -6.78 8.37
CA ASP A 14 10.63 -7.63 7.58
C ASP A 14 9.80 -8.51 6.66
N LEU A 15 9.79 -8.18 5.39
CA LEU A 15 8.95 -8.83 4.39
C LEU A 15 9.67 -9.96 3.64
N ARG A 16 10.91 -10.29 4.05
CA ARG A 16 11.75 -11.23 3.29
C ARG A 16 11.33 -12.69 3.40
N ASN A 17 10.69 -13.07 4.50
CA ASN A 17 10.48 -14.49 4.85
C ASN A 17 9.04 -14.97 4.75
N GLY A 18 8.12 -14.16 4.26
CA GLY A 18 6.71 -14.52 4.20
C GLY A 18 6.04 -14.72 5.56
N ARG A 19 6.63 -14.19 6.63
CA ARG A 19 6.08 -14.27 7.99
C ARG A 19 5.37 -12.99 8.39
N ALA A 20 5.85 -11.85 7.89
CA ALA A 20 5.21 -10.57 8.06
C ALA A 20 4.82 -10.04 6.70
N PHE A 21 3.73 -9.28 6.66
CA PHE A 21 3.17 -8.72 5.43
C PHE A 21 2.93 -7.24 5.60
N PRO A 22 2.96 -6.45 4.51
CA PRO A 22 2.50 -5.08 4.58
C PRO A 22 1.04 -5.09 5.01
N ARG A 23 0.58 -4.01 5.60
CA ARG A 23 -0.83 -3.90 5.98
C ARG A 23 -1.74 -4.08 4.77
N SER A 24 -2.97 -4.50 5.01
CA SER A 24 -3.96 -4.71 3.95
C SER A 24 -4.13 -3.45 3.12
N PRO A 25 -4.33 -3.58 1.79
CA PRO A 25 -4.67 -2.41 0.98
C PRO A 25 -5.95 -1.72 1.45
N ARG A 26 -6.81 -2.41 2.22
CA ARG A 26 -8.04 -1.84 2.77
C ARG A 26 -7.84 -0.97 4.00
N GLU A 27 -6.71 -1.09 4.70
CA GLU A 27 -6.43 -0.26 5.87
C GLU A 27 -6.09 1.16 5.45
N THR A 28 -6.53 2.14 6.25
CA THR A 28 -6.27 3.55 5.98
C THR A 28 -5.11 4.08 6.80
N LEU A 29 -4.47 5.11 6.25
CA LEU A 29 -3.54 5.96 6.96
C LEU A 29 -3.75 7.38 6.46
N GLY A 30 -3.88 8.34 7.37
CA GLY A 30 -4.21 9.71 6.98
C GLY A 30 -5.56 9.83 6.26
N GLY A 31 -6.42 8.84 6.40
CA GLY A 31 -7.74 8.80 5.79
C GLY A 31 -7.83 8.08 4.44
N TYR A 32 -6.71 7.62 3.88
CA TYR A 32 -6.68 6.99 2.55
C TYR A 32 -6.39 5.50 2.65
N VAL A 33 -7.17 4.67 1.94
CA VAL A 33 -6.80 3.26 1.73
C VAL A 33 -5.48 3.21 0.96
N LEU A 34 -4.78 2.10 1.01
CA LEU A 34 -3.48 1.87 0.36
C LEU A 34 -2.30 2.57 1.05
N ALA A 35 -2.52 3.70 1.71
CA ALA A 35 -1.43 4.50 2.26
C ALA A 35 -0.66 3.77 3.36
N ALA A 36 -1.35 3.02 4.24
CA ALA A 36 -0.68 2.24 5.28
C ALA A 36 0.22 1.16 4.68
N ARG A 37 -0.29 0.45 3.67
CA ARG A 37 0.49 -0.57 2.95
C ARG A 37 1.69 0.04 2.24
N ALA A 38 1.48 1.17 1.58
CA ALA A 38 2.57 1.88 0.90
C ALA A 38 3.66 2.31 1.87
N LEU A 39 3.27 2.76 3.07
CA LEU A 39 4.22 3.12 4.12
C LEU A 39 5.04 1.91 4.57
N ASP A 40 4.40 0.78 4.81
CA ASP A 40 5.09 -0.44 5.24
C ASP A 40 6.12 -0.88 4.19
N LYS A 41 5.74 -0.88 2.92
CA LYS A 41 6.65 -1.25 1.83
C LYS A 41 7.79 -0.25 1.69
N CYS A 42 7.48 1.04 1.82
CA CYS A 42 8.49 2.10 1.74
C CYS A 42 9.54 1.92 2.84
N ARG A 43 9.11 1.69 4.07
CA ARG A 43 10.02 1.44 5.20
C ARG A 43 10.88 0.20 4.94
N ALA A 44 10.27 -0.88 4.48
CA ALA A 44 10.98 -2.12 4.20
C ALA A 44 12.05 -1.92 3.12
N VAL A 45 11.72 -1.21 2.04
CA VAL A 45 12.68 -0.91 0.96
C VAL A 45 13.85 -0.09 1.49
N LEU A 46 13.58 0.90 2.35
CA LEU A 46 14.62 1.76 2.90
C LEU A 46 15.67 0.99 3.71
N VAL A 47 15.28 -0.12 4.33
CA VAL A 47 16.19 -0.93 5.15
C VAL A 47 16.57 -2.26 4.48
N GLY A 48 16.16 -2.49 3.24
CA GLY A 48 16.50 -3.69 2.49
C GLY A 48 15.72 -4.94 2.88
N TRP A 49 14.56 -4.79 3.49
CA TRP A 49 13.72 -5.89 3.99
C TRP A 49 12.47 -6.16 3.14
N GLN A 50 12.43 -5.62 1.92
CA GLN A 50 11.23 -5.68 1.09
C GLN A 50 10.91 -7.07 0.50
N GLY A 51 11.90 -7.97 0.41
CA GLY A 51 11.68 -9.25 -0.26
C GLY A 51 11.26 -9.02 -1.71
N ASP A 52 10.14 -9.63 -2.11
CA ASP A 52 9.59 -9.47 -3.46
C ASP A 52 8.63 -8.29 -3.61
N TYR A 53 8.39 -7.55 -2.54
CA TYR A 53 7.51 -6.39 -2.59
C TYR A 53 8.20 -5.21 -3.25
N LYS A 54 7.39 -4.36 -3.90
CA LYS A 54 7.89 -3.18 -4.61
C LYS A 54 7.18 -1.94 -4.10
N SER A 55 7.96 -0.92 -3.81
CA SER A 55 7.45 0.40 -3.48
C SER A 55 7.20 1.20 -4.76
N ASN A 56 6.32 2.18 -4.70
CA ASN A 56 5.94 3.02 -5.84
C ASN A 56 5.41 2.20 -7.03
N CYS A 57 4.72 1.11 -6.75
CA CYS A 57 4.12 0.26 -7.77
C CYS A 57 2.78 0.85 -8.26
N PRO A 58 2.18 0.27 -9.31
CA PRO A 58 0.88 0.75 -9.79
C PRO A 58 -0.20 0.81 -8.71
N LEU A 59 -0.18 -0.11 -7.75
CA LEU A 59 -1.13 -0.10 -6.64
C LEU A 59 -0.90 1.12 -5.74
N ASP A 60 0.35 1.40 -5.37
CA ASP A 60 0.69 2.58 -4.57
C ASP A 60 0.31 3.87 -5.31
N GLN A 61 0.50 3.89 -6.62
CA GLN A 61 0.19 5.07 -7.43
C GLN A 61 -1.30 5.42 -7.45
N GLN A 62 -2.18 4.48 -7.17
CA GLN A 62 -3.61 4.79 -7.10
C GLN A 62 -3.89 5.83 -6.02
N TRP A 63 -3.32 5.66 -4.82
CA TRP A 63 -3.54 6.65 -3.75
C TRP A 63 -2.66 7.90 -3.92
N LEU A 64 -1.42 7.72 -4.37
CA LEU A 64 -0.52 8.87 -4.58
C LEU A 64 -1.07 9.84 -5.62
N ARG A 65 -1.63 9.31 -6.72
CA ARG A 65 -2.24 10.15 -7.76
C ARG A 65 -3.51 10.84 -7.27
N PHE A 66 -4.36 10.12 -6.58
CA PHE A 66 -5.57 10.71 -6.04
C PHE A 66 -5.25 11.81 -5.04
N ALA A 67 -4.33 11.56 -4.13
CA ALA A 67 -3.89 12.54 -3.13
C ALA A 67 -3.02 13.64 -3.74
N GLU A 68 -2.53 13.46 -4.95
CA GLU A 68 -1.57 14.34 -5.63
C GLU A 68 -0.30 14.54 -4.79
N ILE A 69 0.24 13.42 -4.32
CA ILE A 69 1.49 13.39 -3.56
C ILE A 69 2.58 12.77 -4.44
N ASP A 70 3.72 13.44 -4.49
CA ASP A 70 4.91 12.92 -5.16
C ASP A 70 5.54 11.80 -4.32
N PHE A 71 5.85 10.67 -4.95
CA PHE A 71 6.43 9.54 -4.25
C PHE A 71 7.76 9.88 -3.59
N GLU A 72 8.63 10.60 -4.26
CA GLU A 72 9.96 10.93 -3.69
C GLU A 72 9.84 11.83 -2.47
N ALA A 73 8.89 12.76 -2.47
CA ALA A 73 8.62 13.58 -1.29
C ALA A 73 8.13 12.71 -0.13
N PHE A 74 7.24 11.77 -0.40
CA PHE A 74 6.75 10.81 0.59
C PHE A 74 7.90 9.96 1.15
N ARG A 75 8.70 9.38 0.26
CA ARG A 75 9.86 8.56 0.63
C ARG A 75 10.86 9.32 1.50
N THR A 76 11.16 10.55 1.13
CA THR A 76 12.08 11.39 1.88
C THR A 76 11.58 11.62 3.31
N PHE A 77 10.28 11.88 3.46
CA PHE A 77 9.71 12.07 4.79
C PHE A 77 9.74 10.77 5.61
N VAL A 78 9.39 9.65 4.99
CA VAL A 78 9.45 8.33 5.64
C VAL A 78 10.87 8.00 6.08
N ALA A 79 11.87 8.35 5.27
CA ALA A 79 13.27 8.08 5.56
C ALA A 79 13.79 8.85 6.78
N SER A 80 13.10 9.88 7.23
CA SER A 80 13.44 10.60 8.47
C SER A 80 13.14 9.81 9.74
N GLY A 81 12.49 8.64 9.61
CA GLY A 81 12.10 7.85 10.76
C GLY A 81 10.75 8.24 11.33
N ALA A 82 9.92 8.90 10.55
CA ALA A 82 8.59 9.35 10.98
C ALA A 82 7.71 8.18 11.41
N THR A 83 6.97 8.38 12.50
CA THR A 83 5.98 7.43 13.01
C THR A 83 4.73 7.43 12.13
N ASP A 84 3.84 6.45 12.33
CA ASP A 84 2.56 6.41 11.62
C ASP A 84 1.78 7.72 11.80
N ASP A 85 1.70 8.23 13.02
CA ASP A 85 0.98 9.47 13.30
C ASP A 85 1.61 10.66 12.59
N GLU A 86 2.92 10.72 12.56
CA GLU A 86 3.65 11.78 11.86
C GLU A 86 3.43 11.71 10.35
N VAL A 87 3.43 10.50 9.78
CA VAL A 87 3.14 10.30 8.35
C VAL A 87 1.69 10.68 8.04
N ALA A 88 0.75 10.28 8.90
CA ALA A 88 -0.66 10.65 8.73
C ALA A 88 -0.84 12.17 8.71
N ALA A 89 -0.17 12.88 9.61
CA ALA A 89 -0.21 14.34 9.65
C ALA A 89 0.40 14.95 8.39
N TRP A 90 1.54 14.42 7.95
CA TRP A 90 2.21 14.87 6.72
C TRP A 90 1.30 14.70 5.49
N ILE A 91 0.63 13.55 5.39
CA ILE A 91 -0.35 13.31 4.32
C ILE A 91 -1.46 14.38 4.37
N GLY A 92 -1.99 14.66 5.56
CA GLY A 92 -3.01 15.69 5.72
C GLY A 92 -2.57 17.07 5.25
N GLU A 93 -1.29 17.39 5.43
CA GLU A 93 -0.74 18.69 5.02
C GLU A 93 -0.45 18.76 3.52
N HIS A 94 -0.02 17.66 2.90
CA HIS A 94 0.50 17.65 1.54
C HIS A 94 -0.50 17.16 0.50
N ALA A 95 -1.51 16.38 0.91
CA ALA A 95 -2.52 15.90 -0.02
C ALA A 95 -3.38 17.04 -0.53
N LYS A 96 -3.86 16.88 -1.76
CA LYS A 96 -4.87 17.79 -2.31
C LYS A 96 -6.05 17.90 -1.35
N LYS A 97 -6.45 19.13 -1.03
CA LYS A 97 -7.58 19.36 -0.13
C LYS A 97 -8.89 18.92 -0.79
N ARG A 98 -9.61 18.04 -0.10
CA ARG A 98 -10.92 17.55 -0.52
C ARG A 98 -11.81 17.42 0.70
N PRO A 99 -13.14 17.54 0.54
CA PRO A 99 -14.06 17.18 1.61
C PRO A 99 -13.85 15.72 2.02
N ARG A 100 -13.96 15.43 3.31
CA ARG A 100 -13.79 14.07 3.82
C ARG A 100 -14.71 13.09 3.09
N THR A 101 -15.93 13.50 2.78
CA THR A 101 -16.90 12.68 2.05
C THR A 101 -16.32 12.16 0.72
N ASP A 102 -15.63 13.02 -0.03
CA ASP A 102 -15.04 12.63 -1.32
C ASP A 102 -13.96 11.57 -1.13
N ILE A 103 -13.17 11.69 -0.08
CA ILE A 103 -12.13 10.71 0.24
C ILE A 103 -12.76 9.38 0.63
N VAL A 104 -13.79 9.40 1.46
CA VAL A 104 -14.51 8.17 1.88
C VAL A 104 -15.14 7.48 0.68
N ILE A 105 -15.75 8.23 -0.23
CA ILE A 105 -16.33 7.67 -1.47
C ILE A 105 -15.23 7.01 -2.29
N TRP A 106 -14.09 7.68 -2.48
CA TRP A 106 -12.96 7.11 -3.20
C TRP A 106 -12.45 5.82 -2.53
N ASN A 107 -12.30 5.84 -1.19
CA ASN A 107 -11.89 4.64 -0.45
C ASN A 107 -12.82 3.46 -0.72
N ASN A 108 -14.12 3.70 -0.70
CA ASN A 108 -15.11 2.62 -0.90
C ASN A 108 -15.12 2.12 -2.34
N GLN A 109 -14.87 2.99 -3.31
CA GLN A 109 -14.70 2.57 -4.70
C GLN A 109 -13.52 1.60 -4.83
N LEU A 110 -12.41 1.88 -4.17
CA LEU A 110 -11.24 1.02 -4.21
C LEU A 110 -11.48 -0.29 -3.45
N ARG A 111 -12.13 -0.22 -2.29
CA ARG A 111 -12.46 -1.41 -1.50
C ARG A 111 -13.36 -2.37 -2.26
N ASP A 112 -14.22 -1.85 -3.11
CA ASP A 112 -15.17 -2.63 -3.92
C ASP A 112 -14.69 -2.84 -5.35
N GLN A 113 -13.53 -2.33 -5.74
CA GLN A 113 -13.02 -2.43 -7.11
C GLN A 113 -12.92 -3.89 -7.52
N ARG A 114 -13.64 -4.25 -8.58
CA ARG A 114 -13.67 -5.61 -9.09
C ARG A 114 -12.54 -5.81 -10.09
N LEU A 115 -12.19 -7.06 -10.29
CA LEU A 115 -11.21 -7.40 -11.34
C LEU A 115 -11.67 -6.88 -12.71
N SER A 116 -12.98 -6.94 -12.98
CA SER A 116 -13.54 -6.45 -14.23
C SER A 116 -13.46 -4.94 -14.42
N ASP A 117 -13.16 -4.19 -13.35
CA ASP A 117 -12.98 -2.73 -13.42
C ASP A 117 -11.55 -2.34 -13.81
N LEU A 118 -10.63 -3.28 -13.82
CA LEU A 118 -9.22 -3.01 -14.11
C LEU A 118 -9.00 -2.84 -15.62
N PRO A 119 -7.94 -2.11 -16.04
CA PRO A 119 -7.57 -2.08 -17.44
C PRO A 119 -7.30 -3.48 -17.99
N PRO A 120 -7.62 -3.77 -19.27
CA PRO A 120 -7.51 -5.14 -19.82
C PRO A 120 -6.18 -5.82 -19.59
N ARG A 121 -5.07 -5.12 -19.76
CA ARG A 121 -3.73 -5.71 -19.55
C ARG A 121 -3.50 -6.10 -18.10
N LEU A 122 -4.01 -5.31 -17.17
CA LEU A 122 -3.91 -5.62 -15.76
C LEU A 122 -4.79 -6.81 -15.40
N GLN A 123 -5.97 -6.93 -16.01
CA GLN A 123 -6.82 -8.11 -15.84
C GLN A 123 -6.08 -9.38 -16.25
N GLU A 124 -5.44 -9.36 -17.41
CA GLU A 124 -4.67 -10.50 -17.91
C GLU A 124 -3.50 -10.84 -16.96
N TYR A 125 -2.76 -9.83 -16.52
CA TYR A 125 -1.66 -10.01 -15.57
C TYR A 125 -2.17 -10.64 -14.28
N MET A 126 -3.30 -10.15 -13.76
CA MET A 126 -3.84 -10.65 -12.50
C MET A 126 -4.41 -12.06 -12.63
N GLU A 127 -4.86 -12.47 -13.81
CA GLU A 127 -5.29 -13.86 -14.04
C GLU A 127 -4.13 -14.83 -13.74
N ASP A 128 -2.95 -14.53 -14.26
CA ASP A 128 -1.76 -15.33 -13.99
C ASP A 128 -1.29 -15.21 -12.54
N TYR A 129 -1.38 -14.00 -11.99
CA TYR A 129 -0.99 -13.74 -10.60
C TYR A 129 -1.86 -14.54 -9.62
N ILE A 130 -3.17 -14.56 -9.83
CA ILE A 130 -4.11 -15.31 -8.98
C ILE A 130 -3.75 -16.79 -9.00
N ALA A 131 -3.51 -17.36 -10.19
CA ALA A 131 -3.16 -18.76 -10.32
C ALA A 131 -1.87 -19.11 -9.55
N ALA A 132 -0.93 -18.20 -9.51
CA ALA A 132 0.37 -18.42 -8.87
C ALA A 132 0.38 -18.17 -7.35
N HIS A 133 -0.44 -17.25 -6.86
CA HIS A 133 -0.30 -16.71 -5.50
C HIS A 133 -1.52 -16.87 -4.60
N VAL A 134 -2.72 -17.03 -5.15
CA VAL A 134 -3.93 -17.19 -4.34
C VAL A 134 -4.14 -18.67 -4.04
N PRO A 135 -4.52 -19.03 -2.80
CA PRO A 135 -4.77 -20.43 -2.46
C PRO A 135 -5.83 -21.07 -3.37
N ARG A 136 -5.58 -22.33 -3.75
CA ARG A 136 -6.44 -23.09 -4.64
C ARG A 136 -7.86 -23.17 -4.10
N GLY A 137 -8.84 -22.98 -4.97
CA GLY A 137 -10.25 -23.10 -4.60
C GLY A 137 -10.86 -21.83 -4.03
N ARG A 138 -10.08 -20.77 -3.85
CA ARG A 138 -10.61 -19.49 -3.42
C ARG A 138 -11.03 -18.69 -4.65
N ILE A 139 -12.19 -18.06 -4.54
CA ILE A 139 -12.78 -17.27 -5.64
C ILE A 139 -12.49 -15.80 -5.38
N VAL A 140 -12.01 -15.10 -6.39
CA VAL A 140 -11.64 -13.69 -6.29
C VAL A 140 -12.50 -12.87 -7.24
N TYR A 141 -13.19 -11.89 -6.70
CA TYR A 141 -13.95 -10.91 -7.47
C TYR A 141 -13.35 -9.52 -7.36
N ARG A 142 -12.81 -9.16 -6.19
CA ARG A 142 -12.29 -7.83 -5.91
C ARG A 142 -10.77 -7.82 -5.92
N TYR A 143 -10.24 -6.73 -6.46
CA TYR A 143 -8.80 -6.58 -6.62
C TYR A 143 -8.06 -6.72 -5.27
N PHE A 144 -8.54 -6.06 -4.22
CA PHE A 144 -7.88 -6.10 -2.92
C PHE A 144 -7.92 -7.48 -2.25
N ASP A 145 -8.90 -8.31 -2.59
CA ASP A 145 -8.99 -9.67 -2.03
C ASP A 145 -7.76 -10.51 -2.39
N ILE A 146 -7.16 -10.25 -3.55
CA ILE A 146 -5.99 -11.00 -4.00
C ILE A 146 -4.87 -10.88 -2.96
N TYR A 147 -4.59 -9.66 -2.51
CA TYR A 147 -3.54 -9.41 -1.54
C TYR A 147 -3.88 -9.97 -0.17
N ASP A 148 -5.13 -9.80 0.26
CA ASP A 148 -5.56 -10.30 1.56
C ASP A 148 -5.59 -11.83 1.61
N LEU A 149 -5.93 -12.52 0.51
CA LEU A 149 -5.85 -13.96 0.40
C LEU A 149 -4.40 -14.46 0.37
N GLU A 150 -3.55 -13.85 -0.45
CA GLU A 150 -2.15 -14.21 -0.55
C GLU A 150 -1.44 -14.03 0.80
N GLU A 151 -1.80 -13.00 1.53
CA GLU A 151 -1.19 -12.64 2.81
C GLU A 151 -1.97 -13.19 4.01
N LYS A 152 -2.84 -14.16 3.79
CA LYS A 152 -3.50 -14.97 4.82
C LYS A 152 -4.44 -14.19 5.74
N ARG A 153 -5.11 -13.15 5.22
CA ARG A 153 -6.12 -12.37 5.98
C ARG A 153 -7.55 -12.83 5.71
N LEU A 154 -7.79 -13.50 4.59
CA LEU A 154 -9.10 -14.03 4.22
C LEU A 154 -9.07 -15.55 4.09
#